data_26e9bc1f5b7f3ce4c5795d8038f8bab4
#
_entry.id   26e9bc1f5b7f3ce4c5795d8038f8bab4
#
_cell.length_a   1.000
_cell.length_b   1.000
_cell.length_c   1.000
_cell.angle_alpha   90.00
_cell.angle_beta   90.00
_cell.angle_gamma   90.00
#
_symmetry.space_group_name_H-M   'P 1'
#
loop_
_entity.id
_entity.type
_entity.pdbx_description
1 polymer ?
#
loop_
_entity_poly.entity_id
_entity_poly.type
_entity_poly.pdbx_seq_one_letter_code
_entity_poly.pdbx_strand_id
1 'polypeptide(L)'
;MPFDTRITRMLGIEHPILCGGMTGCGTPELAAAVSNAGGLGVFAIHNAGSPEKGRLEIRRLKSLTKKPFGVNLTILPSMGPPPPYEEYARVIIEEGVKIVETAGSSPKLFLQMFKKASGANTIITIHKCVSVRHALSAERYGVDIISLDGFECAGHPGEEDIGNFVLQARGAQALTKPFVCSGGVSTGTQLAAALALGADGVNCGTRFCATQECNWPDSFKDRMVQGKETDTVLMLRRLNNTCRVFRNNVATQVEEIESEKGPDFDFGDVAHLVNGKRGRAAEQQGDADGGIWSAGQGIGLIHSVPSCQQVMDQMVEEAEHTIKKRLVSLLEPRSRL
;
A
#
# COMPACT_ATOMS: atom_id res chain seq x y z
N MET A 1 -18.71 -16.52 6.01
CA MET A 1 -18.67 -15.64 7.20
C MET A 1 -17.44 -14.76 7.09
N PRO A 2 -17.48 -13.52 7.50
CA PRO A 2 -16.30 -12.66 7.49
C PRO A 2 -15.18 -13.26 8.35
N PHE A 3 -13.95 -12.98 7.99
CA PHE A 3 -12.78 -13.38 8.78
C PHE A 3 -12.75 -12.62 10.10
N ASP A 4 -12.59 -13.32 11.22
CA ASP A 4 -12.43 -12.71 12.54
C ASP A 4 -10.93 -12.66 12.91
N THR A 5 -10.29 -11.53 12.69
CA THR A 5 -8.88 -11.29 12.99
C THR A 5 -8.71 -10.10 13.95
N ARG A 6 -7.49 -9.92 14.51
CA ARG A 6 -7.20 -8.73 15.32
C ARG A 6 -7.47 -7.43 14.55
N ILE A 7 -7.15 -7.42 13.24
CA ILE A 7 -7.34 -6.26 12.36
C ILE A 7 -8.83 -5.96 12.13
N THR A 8 -9.66 -6.96 11.83
CA THR A 8 -11.09 -6.73 11.60
C THR A 8 -11.77 -6.16 12.83
N ARG A 9 -11.45 -6.69 14.02
CA ARG A 9 -11.98 -6.18 15.30
C ARG A 9 -11.51 -4.77 15.62
N MET A 10 -10.21 -4.49 15.42
CA MET A 10 -9.64 -3.17 15.76
C MET A 10 -10.15 -2.07 14.83
N LEU A 11 -10.22 -2.33 13.54
CA LEU A 11 -10.60 -1.34 12.52
C LEU A 11 -12.12 -1.27 12.29
N GLY A 12 -12.89 -2.23 12.80
CA GLY A 12 -14.33 -2.32 12.57
C GLY A 12 -14.70 -2.64 11.12
N ILE A 13 -13.85 -3.37 10.41
CA ILE A 13 -14.04 -3.78 9.00
C ILE A 13 -14.50 -5.23 8.90
N GLU A 14 -15.15 -5.58 7.80
CA GLU A 14 -15.72 -6.93 7.58
C GLU A 14 -14.66 -7.94 7.12
N HIS A 15 -13.71 -7.47 6.29
CA HIS A 15 -12.68 -8.29 5.68
C HIS A 15 -11.29 -7.78 6.02
N PRO A 16 -10.30 -8.65 6.31
CA PRO A 16 -8.96 -8.23 6.71
C PRO A 16 -8.12 -7.79 5.49
N ILE A 17 -8.68 -6.91 4.65
CA ILE A 17 -8.11 -6.44 3.40
C ILE A 17 -8.08 -4.91 3.43
N LEU A 18 -6.89 -4.35 3.30
CA LEU A 18 -6.63 -2.92 3.24
C LEU A 18 -6.22 -2.51 1.82
N CYS A 19 -6.62 -1.32 1.41
CA CYS A 19 -6.02 -0.58 0.31
C CYS A 19 -5.30 0.62 0.90
N GLY A 20 -3.99 0.52 1.10
CA GLY A 20 -3.17 1.57 1.71
C GLY A 20 -3.11 2.83 0.86
N GLY A 21 -2.71 3.93 1.48
CA GLY A 21 -2.56 5.20 0.79
C GLY A 21 -1.49 5.14 -0.29
N MET A 22 -1.82 5.66 -1.48
CA MET A 22 -0.96 5.64 -2.66
C MET A 22 -0.90 7.02 -3.30
N THR A 23 0.30 7.46 -3.65
CA THR A 23 0.49 8.71 -4.41
C THR A 23 -0.16 8.58 -5.79
N GLY A 24 -0.89 9.62 -6.20
CA GLY A 24 -1.64 9.66 -7.47
C GLY A 24 -3.03 9.02 -7.38
N CYS A 25 -3.11 7.73 -7.12
CA CYS A 25 -4.37 6.97 -7.20
C CYS A 25 -5.11 6.78 -5.87
N GLY A 26 -4.51 7.06 -4.72
CA GLY A 26 -5.18 6.97 -3.41
C GLY A 26 -6.16 8.13 -3.19
N THR A 27 -7.28 8.14 -3.91
CA THR A 27 -8.31 9.19 -3.91
C THR A 27 -9.42 8.89 -2.89
N PRO A 28 -10.26 9.87 -2.55
CA PRO A 28 -11.46 9.64 -1.73
C PRO A 28 -12.41 8.60 -2.33
N GLU A 29 -12.56 8.57 -3.66
CA GLU A 29 -13.43 7.64 -4.37
C GLU A 29 -12.96 6.20 -4.19
N LEU A 30 -11.67 5.94 -4.45
CA LEU A 30 -11.09 4.61 -4.29
C LEU A 30 -11.16 4.17 -2.82
N ALA A 31 -10.82 5.07 -1.89
CA ALA A 31 -10.89 4.77 -0.46
C ALA A 31 -12.32 4.44 -0.01
N ALA A 32 -13.31 5.22 -0.47
CA ALA A 32 -14.72 4.95 -0.18
C ALA A 32 -15.20 3.62 -0.77
N ALA A 33 -14.83 3.32 -2.02
CA ALA A 33 -15.24 2.09 -2.70
C ALA A 33 -14.71 0.83 -1.96
N VAL A 34 -13.44 0.83 -1.56
CA VAL A 34 -12.85 -0.26 -0.76
C VAL A 34 -13.51 -0.38 0.61
N SER A 35 -13.79 0.75 1.28
CA SER A 35 -14.47 0.74 2.58
C SER A 35 -15.91 0.24 2.48
N ASN A 36 -16.65 0.67 1.45
CA ASN A 36 -18.02 0.21 1.20
C ASN A 36 -18.07 -1.28 0.86
N ALA A 37 -17.01 -1.81 0.25
CA ALA A 37 -16.85 -3.24 -0.03
C ALA A 37 -16.42 -4.08 1.20
N GLY A 38 -16.34 -3.49 2.40
CA GLY A 38 -16.08 -4.19 3.66
C GLY A 38 -14.61 -4.26 4.08
N GLY A 39 -13.68 -3.67 3.32
CA GLY A 39 -12.26 -3.52 3.69
C GLY A 39 -11.96 -2.18 4.35
N LEU A 40 -10.68 -1.80 4.39
CA LEU A 40 -10.23 -0.46 4.77
C LEU A 40 -9.62 0.25 3.57
N GLY A 41 -10.33 1.23 3.01
CA GLY A 41 -9.76 2.16 2.05
C GLY A 41 -9.03 3.31 2.73
N VAL A 42 -7.86 3.69 2.21
CA VAL A 42 -7.01 4.75 2.78
C VAL A 42 -6.75 5.85 1.76
N PHE A 43 -7.21 7.05 2.07
CA PHE A 43 -6.99 8.25 1.27
C PHE A 43 -5.59 8.83 1.51
N ALA A 44 -4.82 9.09 0.45
CA ALA A 44 -3.50 9.73 0.55
C ALA A 44 -3.65 11.26 0.55
N ILE A 45 -3.54 11.90 1.71
CA ILE A 45 -3.84 13.34 1.88
C ILE A 45 -2.97 14.26 1.02
N HIS A 46 -1.73 13.85 0.72
CA HIS A 46 -0.83 14.63 -0.13
C HIS A 46 -1.30 14.78 -1.59
N ASN A 47 -2.16 13.87 -2.07
CA ASN A 47 -2.76 13.98 -3.40
C ASN A 47 -3.61 15.24 -3.55
N ALA A 48 -4.13 15.80 -2.47
CA ALA A 48 -4.86 17.06 -2.46
C ALA A 48 -3.98 18.30 -2.74
N GLY A 49 -2.66 18.19 -2.54
CA GLY A 49 -1.68 19.25 -2.84
C GLY A 49 -1.53 20.33 -1.76
N SER A 50 -2.49 20.50 -0.84
CA SER A 50 -2.37 21.38 0.32
C SER A 50 -3.20 20.88 1.50
N PRO A 51 -2.88 21.26 2.76
CA PRO A 51 -3.65 20.87 3.95
C PRO A 51 -5.15 21.24 3.83
N GLU A 52 -5.47 22.44 3.38
CA GLU A 52 -6.88 22.90 3.24
C GLU A 52 -7.65 22.10 2.18
N LYS A 53 -7.03 21.79 1.05
CA LYS A 53 -7.64 20.89 0.07
C LYS A 53 -7.78 19.47 0.65
N GLY A 54 -6.80 19.01 1.43
CA GLY A 54 -6.88 17.74 2.16
C GLY A 54 -8.09 17.67 3.10
N ARG A 55 -8.41 18.77 3.78
CA ARG A 55 -9.62 18.92 4.58
C ARG A 55 -10.90 18.72 3.76
N LEU A 56 -10.98 19.35 2.60
CA LEU A 56 -12.13 19.20 1.72
C LEU A 56 -12.29 17.77 1.21
N GLU A 57 -11.19 17.13 0.84
CA GLU A 57 -11.19 15.75 0.38
C GLU A 57 -11.55 14.75 1.51
N ILE A 58 -11.15 14.98 2.76
CA ILE A 58 -11.61 14.18 3.90
C ILE A 58 -13.14 14.33 4.09
N ARG A 59 -13.67 15.55 3.99
CA ARG A 59 -15.13 15.80 4.07
C ARG A 59 -15.87 15.12 2.92
N ARG A 60 -15.30 15.17 1.71
CA ARG A 60 -15.82 14.45 0.55
C ARG A 60 -15.83 12.94 0.81
N LEU A 61 -14.73 12.35 1.29
CA LEU A 61 -14.67 10.94 1.65
C LEU A 61 -15.77 10.55 2.65
N LYS A 62 -15.99 11.37 3.68
CA LYS A 62 -17.10 11.17 4.65
C LYS A 62 -18.50 11.22 4.03
N SER A 63 -18.66 11.91 2.91
CA SER A 63 -19.94 11.93 2.17
C SER A 63 -20.13 10.67 1.32
N LEU A 64 -19.05 10.04 0.84
CA LEU A 64 -19.06 8.86 -0.02
C LEU A 64 -19.20 7.54 0.76
N THR A 65 -18.82 7.52 2.05
CA THR A 65 -18.93 6.33 2.88
C THR A 65 -19.28 6.63 4.34
N LYS A 66 -20.00 5.70 4.98
CA LYS A 66 -20.20 5.68 6.43
C LYS A 66 -19.44 4.54 7.11
N LYS A 67 -18.72 3.74 6.32
CA LYS A 67 -17.87 2.66 6.80
C LYS A 67 -16.51 3.22 7.27
N PRO A 68 -15.74 2.46 8.07
CA PRO A 68 -14.39 2.85 8.45
C PRO A 68 -13.51 3.14 7.24
N PHE A 69 -12.72 4.21 7.32
CA PHE A 69 -11.70 4.56 6.33
C PHE A 69 -10.46 5.14 7.02
N GLY A 70 -9.34 5.10 6.34
CA GLY A 70 -8.09 5.69 6.82
C GLY A 70 -7.66 6.91 6.00
N VAL A 71 -6.75 7.69 6.59
CA VAL A 71 -6.03 8.77 5.89
C VAL A 71 -4.54 8.51 6.02
N ASN A 72 -3.83 8.55 4.88
CA ASN A 72 -2.38 8.35 4.84
C ASN A 72 -1.63 9.68 4.91
N LEU A 73 -0.56 9.67 5.73
CA LEU A 73 0.45 10.72 5.82
C LEU A 73 1.83 10.11 5.51
N THR A 74 2.29 10.24 4.27
CA THR A 74 3.61 9.75 3.85
C THR A 74 4.68 10.81 4.11
N ILE A 75 5.70 10.46 4.89
CA ILE A 75 6.78 11.33 5.34
C ILE A 75 8.02 10.99 4.53
N LEU A 76 8.31 11.74 3.48
CA LEU A 76 9.47 11.52 2.61
C LEU A 76 10.59 12.52 2.89
N PRO A 77 11.85 12.14 2.72
CA PRO A 77 12.94 13.09 2.62
C PRO A 77 12.67 14.11 1.52
N SER A 78 13.04 15.37 1.73
CA SER A 78 12.86 16.45 0.74
C SER A 78 14.19 17.07 0.40
N MET A 79 14.45 17.30 -0.89
CA MET A 79 15.59 18.08 -1.37
C MET A 79 15.40 19.60 -1.18
N GLY A 80 14.19 20.02 -0.84
CA GLY A 80 13.79 21.42 -0.57
C GLY A 80 13.09 21.54 0.78
N PRO A 81 12.37 22.64 1.03
CA PRO A 81 11.55 22.77 2.23
C PRO A 81 10.61 21.57 2.34
N PRO A 82 10.54 20.92 3.53
CA PRO A 82 9.65 19.78 3.69
C PRO A 82 8.18 20.22 3.49
N PRO A 83 7.32 19.33 2.99
CA PRO A 83 5.89 19.58 3.00
C PRO A 83 5.38 19.90 4.41
N PRO A 84 4.27 20.64 4.55
CA PRO A 84 3.74 21.04 5.85
C PRO A 84 3.08 19.86 6.58
N TYR A 85 3.85 18.83 6.92
CA TYR A 85 3.38 17.59 7.50
C TYR A 85 2.57 17.78 8.79
N GLU A 86 3.01 18.70 9.65
CA GLU A 86 2.27 19.00 10.88
C GLU A 86 0.90 19.62 10.64
N GLU A 87 0.78 20.44 9.60
CA GLU A 87 -0.51 21.03 9.21
C GLU A 87 -1.44 19.95 8.65
N TYR A 88 -0.93 19.03 7.83
CA TYR A 88 -1.70 17.86 7.39
C TYR A 88 -2.15 17.01 8.58
N ALA A 89 -1.28 16.75 9.56
CA ALA A 89 -1.64 16.01 10.76
C ALA A 89 -2.72 16.72 11.60
N ARG A 90 -2.64 18.08 11.73
CA ARG A 90 -3.69 18.87 12.39
C ARG A 90 -5.04 18.75 11.66
N VAL A 91 -5.04 18.85 10.34
CA VAL A 91 -6.28 18.67 9.53
C VAL A 91 -6.89 17.29 9.75
N ILE A 92 -6.08 16.23 9.75
CA ILE A 92 -6.53 14.86 10.04
C ILE A 92 -7.21 14.77 11.41
N ILE A 93 -6.60 15.39 12.43
CA ILE A 93 -7.12 15.41 13.81
C ILE A 93 -8.43 16.22 13.89
N GLU A 94 -8.44 17.43 13.36
CA GLU A 94 -9.59 18.34 13.39
C GLU A 94 -10.79 17.79 12.64
N GLU A 95 -10.56 17.08 11.54
CA GLU A 95 -11.63 16.37 10.82
C GLU A 95 -12.05 15.07 11.54
N GLY A 96 -11.49 14.72 12.68
CA GLY A 96 -11.92 13.57 13.50
C GLY A 96 -11.72 12.22 12.81
N VAL A 97 -10.66 12.10 11.98
CA VAL A 97 -10.27 10.83 11.36
C VAL A 97 -9.88 9.83 12.44
N LYS A 98 -10.37 8.59 12.35
CA LYS A 98 -10.16 7.55 13.36
C LYS A 98 -9.00 6.61 13.07
N ILE A 99 -8.58 6.50 11.81
CA ILE A 99 -7.54 5.58 11.38
C ILE A 99 -6.54 6.36 10.53
N VAL A 100 -5.27 6.35 10.92
CA VAL A 100 -4.20 7.05 10.21
C VAL A 100 -3.11 6.08 9.83
N GLU A 101 -2.80 6.01 8.54
CA GLU A 101 -1.65 5.29 8.03
C GLU A 101 -0.47 6.26 7.85
N THR A 102 0.70 5.87 8.31
CA THR A 102 1.95 6.59 8.06
C THR A 102 2.93 5.72 7.26
N ALA A 103 3.76 6.34 6.44
CA ALA A 103 4.77 5.67 5.61
C ALA A 103 6.04 6.53 5.50
N GLY A 104 7.14 5.92 5.07
CA GLY A 104 8.43 6.58 4.85
C GLY A 104 9.23 6.73 6.13
N SER A 105 9.59 7.95 6.51
CA SER A 105 10.42 8.22 7.68
C SER A 105 9.71 7.94 9.01
N SER A 106 10.46 8.00 10.12
CA SER A 106 9.95 7.71 11.47
C SER A 106 8.65 8.43 11.81
N PRO A 107 7.59 7.71 12.24
CA PRO A 107 6.29 8.31 12.58
C PRO A 107 6.25 8.96 13.96
N LYS A 108 7.34 8.94 14.73
CA LYS A 108 7.38 9.26 16.16
C LYS A 108 6.71 10.59 16.51
N LEU A 109 7.00 11.65 15.77
CA LEU A 109 6.43 12.99 15.99
C LEU A 109 4.90 12.96 15.83
N PHE A 110 4.43 12.39 14.74
CA PHE A 110 3.00 12.35 14.40
C PHE A 110 2.21 11.44 15.34
N LEU A 111 2.80 10.33 15.77
CA LEU A 111 2.20 9.47 16.81
C LEU A 111 1.98 10.24 18.11
N GLN A 112 2.90 11.11 18.51
CA GLN A 112 2.74 11.96 19.69
C GLN A 112 1.59 12.97 19.50
N MET A 113 1.46 13.57 18.32
CA MET A 113 0.36 14.48 17.98
C MET A 113 -0.98 13.74 18.03
N PHE A 114 -1.10 12.58 17.39
CA PHE A 114 -2.32 11.77 17.35
C PHE A 114 -2.72 11.29 18.74
N LYS A 115 -1.78 10.80 19.55
CA LYS A 115 -2.04 10.39 20.95
C LYS A 115 -2.50 11.55 21.83
N LYS A 116 -1.87 12.72 21.71
CA LYS A 116 -2.26 13.91 22.48
C LYS A 116 -3.67 14.40 22.12
N ALA A 117 -4.04 14.27 20.85
CA ALA A 117 -5.36 14.68 20.36
C ALA A 117 -6.46 13.67 20.67
N SER A 118 -6.11 12.41 20.99
CA SER A 118 -7.07 11.30 21.08
C SER A 118 -8.13 11.47 22.18
N GLY A 119 -7.87 12.15 23.30
CA GLY A 119 -8.91 12.35 24.33
C GLY A 119 -9.84 11.14 24.50
N ALA A 120 -11.14 11.36 24.30
CA ALA A 120 -12.17 10.31 24.27
C ALA A 120 -12.24 9.53 22.94
N ASN A 121 -11.50 9.96 21.90
CA ASN A 121 -11.53 9.40 20.55
C ASN A 121 -10.15 8.90 20.15
N THR A 122 -9.84 7.66 20.47
CA THR A 122 -8.56 7.03 20.11
C THR A 122 -8.37 6.98 18.59
N ILE A 123 -7.25 7.53 18.08
CA ILE A 123 -6.83 7.38 16.70
C ILE A 123 -5.99 6.12 16.60
N ILE A 124 -6.41 5.16 15.78
CA ILE A 124 -5.66 3.95 15.48
C ILE A 124 -4.62 4.28 14.42
N THR A 125 -3.38 3.90 14.68
CA THR A 125 -2.24 4.20 13.83
C THR A 125 -1.69 2.96 13.16
N ILE A 126 -1.49 3.04 11.83
CA ILE A 126 -0.85 2.02 11.00
C ILE A 126 0.46 2.60 10.50
N HIS A 127 1.56 1.83 10.52
CA HIS A 127 2.82 2.27 9.93
C HIS A 127 3.38 1.25 8.96
N LYS A 128 3.77 1.69 7.76
CA LYS A 128 4.41 0.86 6.74
C LYS A 128 5.89 0.66 7.06
N CYS A 129 6.33 -0.59 7.07
CA CYS A 129 7.70 -1.00 7.39
C CYS A 129 8.18 -2.03 6.36
N VAL A 130 9.40 -1.89 5.90
CA VAL A 130 10.01 -2.79 4.90
C VAL A 130 10.94 -3.84 5.54
N SER A 131 11.08 -3.84 6.86
CA SER A 131 11.87 -4.82 7.60
C SER A 131 11.36 -5.01 9.03
N VAL A 132 11.67 -6.17 9.62
CA VAL A 132 11.33 -6.45 11.03
C VAL A 132 12.00 -5.45 11.98
N ARG A 133 13.22 -5.00 11.66
CA ARG A 133 13.94 -3.97 12.43
C ARG A 133 13.15 -2.65 12.47
N HIS A 134 12.60 -2.21 11.34
CA HIS A 134 11.76 -1.01 11.26
C HIS A 134 10.45 -1.22 12.02
N ALA A 135 9.81 -2.38 11.87
CA ALA A 135 8.58 -2.74 12.56
C ALA A 135 8.72 -2.72 14.09
N LEU A 136 9.79 -3.33 14.63
CA LEU A 136 10.10 -3.27 16.07
C LEU A 136 10.36 -1.83 16.56
N SER A 137 10.94 -0.97 15.73
CA SER A 137 11.10 0.45 16.08
C SER A 137 9.75 1.17 16.12
N ALA A 138 8.86 0.89 15.16
CA ALA A 138 7.51 1.42 15.13
C ALA A 138 6.67 0.97 16.33
N GLU A 139 6.78 -0.31 16.74
CA GLU A 139 6.15 -0.81 17.97
C GLU A 139 6.61 -0.03 19.21
N ARG A 140 7.94 0.20 19.36
CA ARG A 140 8.48 0.99 20.48
C ARG A 140 7.97 2.43 20.49
N TYR A 141 7.69 3.02 19.34
CA TYR A 141 7.06 4.34 19.25
C TYR A 141 5.57 4.30 19.56
N GLY A 142 4.98 3.11 19.62
CA GLY A 142 3.59 2.88 20.01
C GLY A 142 2.62 2.95 18.85
N VAL A 143 3.02 2.51 17.66
CA VAL A 143 2.11 2.21 16.53
C VAL A 143 1.18 1.07 16.94
N ASP A 144 -0.07 1.12 16.50
CA ASP A 144 -1.07 0.11 16.86
C ASP A 144 -1.05 -1.10 15.91
N ILE A 145 -0.78 -0.87 14.61
CA ILE A 145 -0.79 -1.87 13.55
C ILE A 145 0.43 -1.65 12.65
N ILE A 146 1.13 -2.72 12.28
CA ILE A 146 2.23 -2.69 11.32
C ILE A 146 1.75 -3.14 9.94
N SER A 147 2.04 -2.38 8.88
CA SER A 147 1.99 -2.87 7.50
C SER A 147 3.40 -3.31 7.11
N LEU A 148 3.61 -4.61 6.96
CA LEU A 148 4.93 -5.18 6.71
C LEU A 148 5.08 -5.46 5.22
N ASP A 149 5.81 -4.58 4.54
CA ASP A 149 5.90 -4.52 3.08
C ASP A 149 7.10 -5.35 2.59
N GLY A 150 6.84 -6.45 1.89
CA GLY A 150 7.90 -7.31 1.32
C GLY A 150 8.48 -6.74 0.03
N PHE A 151 9.58 -7.37 -0.42
CA PHE A 151 10.34 -7.00 -1.62
C PHE A 151 9.48 -6.86 -2.89
N GLU A 152 8.38 -7.60 -2.98
CA GLU A 152 7.46 -7.60 -4.12
C GLU A 152 6.60 -6.32 -4.23
N CYS A 153 6.68 -5.42 -3.25
CA CYS A 153 5.84 -4.22 -3.22
C CYS A 153 6.20 -3.21 -4.31
N ALA A 154 5.21 -2.40 -4.67
CA ALA A 154 5.37 -1.22 -5.49
C ALA A 154 5.99 -0.07 -4.68
N GLY A 155 6.67 0.86 -5.35
CA GLY A 155 7.33 1.99 -4.70
C GLY A 155 8.61 1.54 -3.97
N HIS A 156 8.76 1.84 -2.70
CA HIS A 156 10.01 1.69 -1.97
C HIS A 156 10.04 0.40 -1.12
N PRO A 157 10.58 -0.73 -1.64
CA PRO A 157 10.65 -2.01 -0.92
C PRO A 157 11.76 -2.04 0.15
N GLY A 158 12.56 -0.99 0.28
CA GLY A 158 13.78 -0.97 1.08
C GLY A 158 14.97 -1.58 0.34
N GLU A 159 16.08 -1.78 1.07
CA GLU A 159 17.36 -2.17 0.48
C GLU A 159 17.76 -3.62 0.83
N GLU A 160 16.95 -4.32 1.63
CA GLU A 160 17.30 -5.65 2.16
C GLU A 160 16.76 -6.81 1.31
N ASP A 161 15.97 -6.54 0.28
CA ASP A 161 15.41 -7.50 -0.70
C ASP A 161 14.70 -8.73 -0.06
N ILE A 162 14.02 -8.54 1.08
CA ILE A 162 13.36 -9.65 1.78
C ILE A 162 11.96 -9.86 1.23
N GLY A 163 11.74 -11.01 0.58
CA GLY A 163 10.43 -11.43 0.07
C GLY A 163 9.43 -11.76 1.18
N ASN A 164 8.15 -11.66 0.87
CA ASN A 164 7.07 -11.81 1.85
C ASN A 164 7.04 -13.17 2.54
N PHE A 165 7.42 -14.25 1.86
CA PHE A 165 7.40 -15.58 2.49
C PHE A 165 8.30 -15.66 3.73
N VAL A 166 9.47 -15.02 3.70
CA VAL A 166 10.39 -14.93 4.84
C VAL A 166 10.00 -13.79 5.79
N LEU A 167 9.70 -12.62 5.24
CA LEU A 167 9.46 -11.42 6.02
C LEU A 167 8.25 -11.57 6.96
N GLN A 168 7.12 -12.12 6.47
CA GLN A 168 5.91 -12.30 7.27
C GLN A 168 6.10 -13.33 8.37
N ALA A 169 6.71 -14.49 8.06
CA ALA A 169 7.01 -15.53 9.04
C ALA A 169 7.94 -14.98 10.14
N ARG A 170 8.93 -14.16 9.78
CA ARG A 170 9.82 -13.52 10.74
C ARG A 170 9.13 -12.43 11.55
N GLY A 171 8.20 -11.70 10.92
CA GLY A 171 7.31 -10.74 11.59
C GLY A 171 6.48 -11.41 12.68
N ALA A 172 5.85 -12.54 12.37
CA ALA A 172 5.04 -13.30 13.32
C ALA A 172 5.81 -13.78 14.56
N GLN A 173 7.12 -14.06 14.40
CA GLN A 173 7.99 -14.45 15.53
C GLN A 173 8.44 -13.27 16.39
N ALA A 174 8.50 -12.05 15.83
CA ALA A 174 9.15 -10.92 16.46
C ALA A 174 8.19 -9.85 16.97
N LEU A 175 7.05 -9.67 16.31
CA LEU A 175 6.10 -8.60 16.59
C LEU A 175 5.06 -9.04 17.62
N THR A 176 4.70 -8.13 18.50
CA THR A 176 3.59 -8.31 19.46
C THR A 176 2.32 -7.64 18.97
N LYS A 177 2.45 -6.56 18.22
CA LYS A 177 1.34 -5.84 17.59
C LYS A 177 0.76 -6.62 16.41
N PRO A 178 -0.54 -6.45 16.12
CA PRO A 178 -1.10 -6.98 14.87
C PRO A 178 -0.38 -6.39 13.66
N PHE A 179 -0.26 -7.21 12.62
CA PHE A 179 0.36 -6.75 11.39
C PHE A 179 -0.33 -7.30 10.16
N VAL A 180 -0.24 -6.58 9.05
CA VAL A 180 -0.75 -6.97 7.75
C VAL A 180 0.40 -7.23 6.77
N CYS A 181 0.26 -8.27 5.96
CA CYS A 181 1.16 -8.57 4.86
C CYS A 181 0.90 -7.59 3.71
N SER A 182 1.92 -6.90 3.25
CA SER A 182 1.86 -5.96 2.14
C SER A 182 2.94 -6.25 1.10
N GLY A 183 2.68 -5.84 -0.15
CA GLY A 183 3.56 -6.10 -1.29
C GLY A 183 3.25 -7.42 -2.01
N GLY A 184 2.98 -7.32 -3.32
CA GLY A 184 2.72 -8.46 -4.18
C GLY A 184 1.38 -9.16 -3.99
N VAL A 185 0.55 -8.76 -3.03
CA VAL A 185 -0.74 -9.39 -2.76
C VAL A 185 -1.80 -8.89 -3.74
N SER A 186 -2.42 -9.84 -4.47
CA SER A 186 -3.45 -9.57 -5.49
C SER A 186 -4.62 -10.56 -5.49
N THR A 187 -4.51 -11.67 -4.74
CA THR A 187 -5.49 -12.77 -4.75
C THR A 187 -5.88 -13.21 -3.34
N GLY A 188 -7.04 -13.88 -3.23
CA GLY A 188 -7.48 -14.44 -1.96
C GLY A 188 -6.64 -15.63 -1.51
N THR A 189 -6.05 -16.39 -2.43
CA THR A 189 -5.08 -17.46 -2.07
C THR A 189 -3.88 -16.86 -1.33
N GLN A 190 -3.41 -15.67 -1.74
CA GLN A 190 -2.34 -14.97 -1.03
C GLN A 190 -2.80 -14.42 0.33
N LEU A 191 -4.07 -13.99 0.46
CA LEU A 191 -4.65 -13.66 1.77
C LEU A 191 -4.59 -14.88 2.71
N ALA A 192 -5.04 -16.05 2.26
CA ALA A 192 -4.96 -17.28 3.05
C ALA A 192 -3.53 -17.63 3.45
N ALA A 193 -2.57 -17.47 2.54
CA ALA A 193 -1.15 -17.69 2.81
C ALA A 193 -0.59 -16.69 3.84
N ALA A 194 -0.96 -15.41 3.74
CA ALA A 194 -0.55 -14.37 4.69
C ALA A 194 -1.06 -14.68 6.11
N LEU A 195 -2.33 -15.09 6.23
CA LEU A 195 -2.91 -15.53 7.50
C LEU A 195 -2.18 -16.77 8.07
N ALA A 196 -1.82 -17.73 7.22
CA ALA A 196 -1.06 -18.90 7.63
C ALA A 196 0.37 -18.56 8.09
N LEU A 197 0.99 -17.51 7.54
CA LEU A 197 2.28 -16.99 7.97
C LEU A 197 2.21 -16.14 9.24
N GLY A 198 1.01 -15.89 9.78
CA GLY A 198 0.78 -15.20 11.04
C GLY A 198 0.41 -13.73 10.92
N ALA A 199 0.20 -13.21 9.71
CA ALA A 199 -0.39 -11.88 9.52
C ALA A 199 -1.87 -11.87 9.91
N ASP A 200 -2.41 -10.71 10.29
CA ASP A 200 -3.83 -10.53 10.64
C ASP A 200 -4.69 -10.09 9.44
N GLY A 201 -4.07 -9.86 8.29
CA GLY A 201 -4.70 -9.43 7.06
C GLY A 201 -3.67 -9.04 6.00
N VAL A 202 -4.13 -8.38 4.95
CA VAL A 202 -3.31 -7.94 3.83
C VAL A 202 -3.52 -6.46 3.51
N ASN A 203 -2.48 -5.82 2.93
CA ASN A 203 -2.55 -4.47 2.40
C ASN A 203 -2.17 -4.52 0.90
N CYS A 204 -3.12 -4.21 0.03
CA CYS A 204 -3.01 -4.34 -1.42
C CYS A 204 -2.96 -2.95 -2.08
N GLY A 205 -1.97 -2.68 -2.92
CA GLY A 205 -1.90 -1.47 -3.73
C GLY A 205 -2.29 -1.75 -5.19
N THR A 206 -1.39 -2.37 -5.95
CA THR A 206 -1.50 -2.61 -7.40
C THR A 206 -2.81 -3.29 -7.79
N ARG A 207 -3.34 -4.23 -6.97
CA ARG A 207 -4.64 -4.88 -7.24
C ARG A 207 -5.78 -3.85 -7.31
N PHE A 208 -5.82 -2.89 -6.38
CA PHE A 208 -6.87 -1.86 -6.37
C PHE A 208 -6.62 -0.74 -7.38
N CYS A 209 -5.36 -0.52 -7.84
CA CYS A 209 -5.12 0.37 -8.98
C CYS A 209 -5.78 -0.14 -10.26
N ALA A 210 -5.90 -1.46 -10.44
CA ALA A 210 -6.60 -2.08 -11.56
C ALA A 210 -8.07 -2.34 -11.23
N THR A 211 -8.80 -1.31 -10.78
CA THR A 211 -10.25 -1.33 -10.53
C THR A 211 -10.94 -0.19 -11.26
N GLN A 212 -12.27 -0.30 -11.41
CA GLN A 212 -13.08 0.72 -12.07
C GLN A 212 -13.02 2.05 -11.33
N GLU A 213 -12.96 2.02 -9.98
CA GLU A 213 -12.98 3.21 -9.11
C GLU A 213 -11.63 3.90 -8.97
N CYS A 214 -10.52 3.26 -9.39
CA CYS A 214 -9.24 3.92 -9.50
C CYS A 214 -9.28 4.95 -10.63
N ASN A 215 -8.80 6.17 -10.36
CA ASN A 215 -8.81 7.29 -11.29
C ASN A 215 -7.74 7.20 -12.40
N TRP A 216 -6.90 6.17 -12.40
CA TRP A 216 -5.91 5.99 -13.46
C TRP A 216 -6.58 5.74 -14.82
N PRO A 217 -6.02 6.30 -15.92
CA PRO A 217 -6.50 6.07 -17.28
C PRO A 217 -6.52 4.59 -17.66
N ASP A 218 -7.43 4.22 -18.56
CA ASP A 218 -7.57 2.83 -19.03
C ASP A 218 -6.27 2.29 -19.62
N SER A 219 -5.46 3.12 -20.30
CA SER A 219 -4.15 2.73 -20.82
C SER A 219 -3.19 2.19 -19.75
N PHE A 220 -3.23 2.71 -18.51
CA PHE A 220 -2.45 2.18 -17.39
C PHE A 220 -3.05 0.86 -16.88
N LYS A 221 -4.38 0.79 -16.78
CA LYS A 221 -5.09 -0.44 -16.36
C LYS A 221 -4.90 -1.57 -17.37
N ASP A 222 -4.90 -1.27 -18.66
CA ASP A 222 -4.61 -2.23 -19.73
C ASP A 222 -3.18 -2.78 -19.60
N ARG A 223 -2.18 -1.93 -19.32
CA ARG A 223 -0.81 -2.38 -19.03
C ARG A 223 -0.75 -3.27 -17.80
N MET A 224 -1.55 -3.00 -16.76
CA MET A 224 -1.62 -3.86 -15.58
C MET A 224 -2.20 -5.23 -15.90
N VAL A 225 -3.28 -5.29 -16.69
CA VAL A 225 -3.94 -6.56 -17.07
C VAL A 225 -3.08 -7.41 -17.99
N GLN A 226 -2.25 -6.79 -18.83
CA GLN A 226 -1.31 -7.46 -19.73
C GLN A 226 0.03 -7.79 -19.06
N GLY A 227 0.31 -7.19 -17.91
CA GLY A 227 1.60 -7.25 -17.22
C GLY A 227 1.87 -8.63 -16.61
N LYS A 228 3.15 -8.97 -16.56
CA LYS A 228 3.67 -10.16 -15.90
C LYS A 228 4.40 -9.77 -14.62
N GLU A 229 4.65 -10.71 -13.75
CA GLU A 229 5.43 -10.52 -12.52
C GLU A 229 6.87 -10.01 -12.79
N THR A 230 7.37 -10.18 -14.01
CA THR A 230 8.67 -9.71 -14.48
C THR A 230 8.64 -8.30 -15.09
N ASP A 231 7.46 -7.71 -15.30
CA ASP A 231 7.31 -6.40 -15.94
C ASP A 231 7.43 -5.23 -14.95
N THR A 232 8.14 -5.45 -13.86
CA THR A 232 8.56 -4.40 -12.93
C THR A 232 10.08 -4.32 -12.87
N VAL A 233 10.60 -3.14 -12.53
CA VAL A 233 12.03 -2.89 -12.40
C VAL A 233 12.32 -2.11 -11.12
N LEU A 234 13.49 -2.38 -10.51
CA LEU A 234 14.03 -1.61 -9.40
C LEU A 234 15.00 -0.58 -9.95
N MET A 235 14.80 0.67 -9.61
CA MET A 235 15.68 1.78 -9.99
C MET A 235 16.13 2.56 -8.77
N LEU A 236 17.11 3.43 -8.91
CA LEU A 236 17.68 4.30 -7.86
C LEU A 236 18.33 3.53 -6.69
N ARG A 237 18.74 2.26 -6.92
CA ARG A 237 19.37 1.42 -5.90
C ARG A 237 20.71 1.99 -5.43
N ARG A 238 21.50 2.56 -6.34
CA ARG A 238 22.79 3.17 -6.02
C ARG A 238 22.68 4.38 -5.09
N LEU A 239 21.50 4.98 -5.03
CA LEU A 239 21.20 6.11 -4.14
C LEU A 239 20.60 5.68 -2.79
N ASN A 240 20.53 4.38 -2.49
CA ASN A 240 19.79 3.85 -1.34
C ASN A 240 18.35 4.40 -1.26
N ASN A 241 17.73 4.56 -2.41
CA ASN A 241 16.37 5.03 -2.59
C ASN A 241 15.62 4.11 -3.59
N THR A 242 15.83 2.82 -3.41
CA THR A 242 15.27 1.78 -4.30
C THR A 242 13.77 1.94 -4.48
N CYS A 243 13.33 2.03 -5.72
CA CYS A 243 11.94 2.18 -6.10
C CYS A 243 11.55 1.14 -7.14
N ARG A 244 10.47 0.37 -6.87
CA ARG A 244 9.90 -0.57 -7.85
C ARG A 244 8.79 0.11 -8.63
N VAL A 245 8.95 0.11 -9.95
CA VAL A 245 8.02 0.71 -10.90
C VAL A 245 7.69 -0.28 -12.03
N PHE A 246 6.65 0.02 -12.80
CA PHE A 246 6.38 -0.70 -14.03
C PHE A 246 7.52 -0.45 -15.02
N ARG A 247 7.95 -1.52 -15.72
CA ARG A 247 9.01 -1.44 -16.76
C ARG A 247 8.44 -0.83 -18.04
N ASN A 248 8.62 0.46 -18.18
CA ASN A 248 8.27 1.23 -19.38
C ASN A 248 9.50 1.93 -19.96
N ASN A 249 9.32 2.71 -21.01
CA ASN A 249 10.42 3.40 -21.68
C ASN A 249 11.22 4.31 -20.74
N VAL A 250 10.56 5.03 -19.83
CA VAL A 250 11.24 5.93 -18.89
C VAL A 250 12.00 5.14 -17.83
N ALA A 251 11.40 4.10 -17.27
CA ALA A 251 12.06 3.25 -16.27
C ALA A 251 13.29 2.53 -16.88
N THR A 252 13.20 2.08 -18.14
CA THR A 252 14.34 1.47 -18.86
C THR A 252 15.48 2.48 -19.05
N GLN A 253 15.18 3.72 -19.45
CA GLN A 253 16.20 4.78 -19.57
C GLN A 253 16.89 5.06 -18.23
N VAL A 254 16.17 5.10 -17.13
CA VAL A 254 16.77 5.28 -15.79
C VAL A 254 17.71 4.12 -15.45
N GLU A 255 17.28 2.87 -15.72
CA GLU A 255 18.08 1.65 -15.48
C GLU A 255 19.39 1.66 -16.31
N GLU A 256 19.29 2.06 -17.58
CA GLU A 256 20.44 2.20 -18.48
C GLU A 256 21.43 3.26 -17.97
N ILE A 257 20.97 4.47 -17.63
CA ILE A 257 21.81 5.54 -17.10
C ILE A 257 22.47 5.10 -15.77
N GLU A 258 21.72 4.48 -14.87
CA GLU A 258 22.24 3.97 -13.58
C GLU A 258 23.32 2.90 -13.80
N SER A 259 23.16 2.04 -14.82
CA SER A 259 24.11 1.01 -15.18
C SER A 259 25.38 1.59 -15.79
N GLU A 260 25.25 2.51 -16.75
CA GLU A 260 26.36 3.13 -17.48
C GLU A 260 27.24 4.00 -16.56
N LYS A 261 26.62 4.80 -15.70
CA LYS A 261 27.32 5.68 -14.75
C LYS A 261 28.00 4.91 -13.61
N GLY A 262 27.46 3.76 -13.26
CA GLY A 262 28.04 2.93 -12.20
C GLY A 262 28.21 3.69 -10.88
N PRO A 263 29.42 3.73 -10.30
CA PRO A 263 29.67 4.43 -9.02
C PRO A 263 29.48 5.94 -9.08
N ASP A 264 29.57 6.55 -10.27
CA ASP A 264 29.45 8.00 -10.47
C ASP A 264 28.00 8.46 -10.70
N PHE A 265 27.03 7.54 -10.59
CA PHE A 265 25.61 7.84 -10.72
C PHE A 265 25.11 8.72 -9.58
N ASP A 266 24.46 9.82 -9.92
CA ASP A 266 23.79 10.69 -8.97
C ASP A 266 22.34 11.00 -9.38
N PHE A 267 21.56 11.59 -8.46
CA PHE A 267 20.15 11.90 -8.73
C PHE A 267 19.97 12.93 -9.87
N GLY A 268 20.93 13.82 -10.09
CA GLY A 268 20.89 14.82 -11.16
C GLY A 268 20.83 14.19 -12.55
N ASP A 269 21.45 13.02 -12.72
CA ASP A 269 21.47 12.30 -14.00
C ASP A 269 20.06 11.92 -14.48
N VAL A 270 19.15 11.61 -13.54
CA VAL A 270 17.79 11.10 -13.84
C VAL A 270 16.66 11.98 -13.34
N ALA A 271 16.95 13.08 -12.63
CA ALA A 271 15.93 13.96 -12.03
C ALA A 271 14.84 14.40 -13.02
N HIS A 272 15.20 14.64 -14.28
CA HIS A 272 14.28 15.04 -15.35
C HIS A 272 13.34 13.89 -15.79
N LEU A 273 13.74 12.64 -15.60
CA LEU A 273 12.96 11.43 -15.91
C LEU A 273 12.00 11.07 -14.77
N VAL A 274 12.48 11.16 -13.50
CA VAL A 274 11.77 10.61 -12.33
C VAL A 274 10.95 11.65 -11.56
N ASN A 275 10.90 12.90 -12.00
CA ASN A 275 10.18 13.94 -11.26
C ASN A 275 8.65 13.73 -11.30
N GLY A 276 7.99 14.02 -10.19
CA GLY A 276 6.55 13.80 -10.05
C GLY A 276 5.65 14.67 -10.96
N LYS A 277 6.19 15.76 -11.55
CA LYS A 277 5.43 16.55 -12.54
C LYS A 277 5.29 15.78 -13.84
N ARG A 278 6.35 15.10 -14.28
CA ARG A 278 6.33 14.25 -15.48
C ARG A 278 5.37 13.09 -15.31
N GLY A 279 5.42 12.39 -14.16
CA GLY A 279 4.48 11.29 -13.86
C GLY A 279 3.02 11.75 -13.91
N ARG A 280 2.69 12.86 -13.24
CA ARG A 280 1.33 13.43 -13.30
C ARG A 280 0.89 13.85 -14.69
N ALA A 281 1.80 14.42 -15.51
CA ALA A 281 1.47 14.78 -16.89
C ALA A 281 1.19 13.53 -17.74
N ALA A 282 1.97 12.48 -17.57
CA ALA A 282 1.77 11.19 -18.23
C ALA A 282 0.41 10.55 -17.84
N GLU A 283 0.07 10.56 -16.54
CA GLU A 283 -1.24 10.10 -16.05
C GLU A 283 -2.38 10.92 -16.68
N GLN A 284 -2.29 12.24 -16.70
CA GLN A 284 -3.33 13.12 -17.27
C GLN A 284 -3.53 12.92 -18.77
N GLN A 285 -2.46 12.58 -19.50
CA GLN A 285 -2.47 12.32 -20.95
C GLN A 285 -2.82 10.87 -21.30
N GLY A 286 -2.88 9.99 -20.30
CA GLY A 286 -3.04 8.55 -20.54
C GLY A 286 -1.82 7.90 -21.19
N ASP A 287 -0.63 8.48 -21.02
CA ASP A 287 0.61 7.98 -21.59
C ASP A 287 1.37 7.12 -20.56
N ALA A 288 1.11 5.81 -20.57
CA ALA A 288 1.73 4.86 -19.64
C ALA A 288 3.25 4.69 -19.84
N ASP A 289 3.80 5.18 -20.95
CA ASP A 289 5.23 5.17 -21.28
C ASP A 289 5.92 6.53 -21.04
N GLY A 290 5.16 7.60 -20.78
CA GLY A 290 5.67 8.97 -20.65
C GLY A 290 6.24 9.34 -19.29
N GLY A 291 6.00 8.56 -18.25
CA GLY A 291 6.47 8.81 -16.88
C GLY A 291 6.59 7.53 -16.07
N ILE A 292 7.28 7.59 -14.94
CA ILE A 292 7.34 6.45 -14.02
C ILE A 292 6.02 6.33 -13.24
N TRP A 293 5.59 5.08 -13.03
CA TRP A 293 4.49 4.76 -12.12
C TRP A 293 4.74 3.46 -11.37
N SER A 294 4.28 3.39 -10.13
CA SER A 294 4.59 2.27 -9.25
C SER A 294 3.70 1.07 -9.54
N ALA A 295 4.31 -0.11 -9.69
CA ALA A 295 3.62 -1.40 -9.76
C ALA A 295 4.44 -2.45 -9.02
N GLY A 296 3.76 -3.28 -8.20
CA GLY A 296 4.38 -4.42 -7.53
C GLY A 296 4.35 -5.69 -8.40
N GLN A 297 5.15 -6.69 -8.03
CA GLN A 297 5.22 -7.95 -8.77
C GLN A 297 3.89 -8.72 -8.82
N GLY A 298 2.97 -8.44 -7.89
CA GLY A 298 1.61 -8.97 -7.94
C GLY A 298 0.80 -8.55 -9.18
N ILE A 299 1.34 -7.68 -10.04
CA ILE A 299 0.75 -7.30 -11.34
C ILE A 299 0.50 -8.53 -12.21
N GLY A 300 1.41 -9.51 -12.20
CA GLY A 300 1.26 -10.77 -12.94
C GLY A 300 0.07 -11.65 -12.53
N LEU A 301 -0.63 -11.29 -11.46
CA LEU A 301 -1.84 -11.98 -10.98
C LEU A 301 -3.12 -11.17 -11.25
N ILE A 302 -3.04 -10.08 -12.03
CA ILE A 302 -4.14 -9.18 -12.33
C ILE A 302 -4.56 -9.35 -13.79
N HIS A 303 -5.74 -9.91 -14.04
CA HIS A 303 -6.19 -10.28 -15.40
C HIS A 303 -7.46 -9.53 -15.84
N SER A 304 -7.97 -8.60 -15.02
CA SER A 304 -9.17 -7.82 -15.31
C SER A 304 -9.24 -6.55 -14.49
N VAL A 305 -10.15 -5.64 -14.87
CA VAL A 305 -10.45 -4.38 -14.20
C VAL A 305 -11.89 -4.42 -13.63
N PRO A 306 -12.14 -5.16 -12.55
CA PRO A 306 -13.45 -5.24 -11.90
C PRO A 306 -13.70 -4.02 -11.00
N SER A 307 -14.89 -3.96 -10.37
CA SER A 307 -15.13 -3.03 -9.27
C SER A 307 -14.39 -3.45 -7.99
N CYS A 308 -14.18 -2.51 -7.06
CA CYS A 308 -13.61 -2.81 -5.74
C CYS A 308 -14.44 -3.86 -4.98
N GLN A 309 -15.77 -3.85 -5.13
CA GLN A 309 -16.64 -4.86 -4.55
C GLN A 309 -16.33 -6.25 -5.11
N GLN A 310 -16.21 -6.38 -6.43
CA GLN A 310 -15.89 -7.66 -7.07
C GLN A 310 -14.52 -8.18 -6.68
N VAL A 311 -13.51 -7.29 -6.55
CA VAL A 311 -12.18 -7.68 -6.03
C VAL A 311 -12.30 -8.22 -4.61
N MET A 312 -13.06 -7.53 -3.76
CA MET A 312 -13.23 -7.92 -2.35
C MET A 312 -13.91 -9.28 -2.24
N ASP A 313 -15.04 -9.45 -2.94
CA ASP A 313 -15.81 -10.70 -2.94
C ASP A 313 -14.95 -11.87 -3.44
N GLN A 314 -14.24 -11.70 -4.56
CA GLN A 314 -13.34 -12.71 -5.10
C GLN A 314 -12.23 -13.08 -4.13
N MET A 315 -11.54 -12.10 -3.54
CA MET A 315 -10.45 -12.38 -2.60
C MET A 315 -10.94 -13.12 -1.35
N VAL A 316 -12.11 -12.77 -0.84
CA VAL A 316 -12.71 -13.44 0.33
C VAL A 316 -13.10 -14.88 -0.03
N GLU A 317 -13.77 -15.10 -1.15
CA GLU A 317 -14.18 -16.43 -1.61
C GLU A 317 -12.97 -17.35 -1.87
N GLU A 318 -11.95 -16.85 -2.57
CA GLU A 318 -10.72 -17.61 -2.84
C GLU A 318 -9.99 -17.97 -1.55
N ALA A 319 -9.89 -17.04 -0.58
CA ALA A 319 -9.25 -17.30 0.70
C ALA A 319 -10.01 -18.34 1.52
N GLU A 320 -11.33 -18.23 1.59
CA GLU A 320 -12.17 -19.23 2.26
C GLU A 320 -12.06 -20.62 1.59
N HIS A 321 -12.11 -20.68 0.26
CA HIS A 321 -11.92 -21.93 -0.48
C HIS A 321 -10.56 -22.55 -0.20
N THR A 322 -9.50 -21.74 -0.23
CA THR A 322 -8.15 -22.20 0.07
C THR A 322 -8.06 -22.81 1.47
N ILE A 323 -8.59 -22.14 2.48
CA ILE A 323 -8.54 -22.62 3.88
C ILE A 323 -9.42 -23.84 4.09
N LYS A 324 -10.72 -23.75 3.71
CA LYS A 324 -11.73 -24.75 4.05
C LYS A 324 -11.69 -26.00 3.17
N LYS A 325 -11.21 -25.89 1.93
CA LYS A 325 -11.20 -27.01 0.96
C LYS A 325 -9.78 -27.46 0.68
N ARG A 326 -8.95 -26.61 0.05
CA ARG A 326 -7.63 -27.00 -0.41
C ARG A 326 -6.71 -27.47 0.73
N LEU A 327 -6.57 -26.65 1.81
CA LEU A 327 -5.66 -27.01 2.90
C LEU A 327 -6.17 -28.18 3.75
N VAL A 328 -7.47 -28.24 4.02
CA VAL A 328 -8.09 -29.33 4.77
C VAL A 328 -7.94 -30.65 4.03
N SER A 329 -8.17 -30.69 2.72
CA SER A 329 -8.03 -31.93 1.91
C SER A 329 -6.61 -32.50 1.91
N LEU A 330 -5.59 -31.71 2.22
CA LEU A 330 -4.21 -32.19 2.34
C LEU A 330 -3.95 -32.98 3.65
N LEU A 331 -4.84 -32.80 4.64
CA LEU A 331 -4.76 -33.48 5.94
C LEU A 331 -5.63 -34.72 6.00
N GLU A 332 -6.58 -34.90 5.07
CA GLU A 332 -7.42 -36.08 5.01
C GLU A 332 -6.59 -37.32 4.59
N PRO A 333 -6.76 -38.47 5.29
CA PRO A 333 -6.08 -39.69 4.89
C PRO A 333 -6.51 -40.07 3.46
N ARG A 334 -5.56 -40.24 2.55
CA ARG A 334 -5.87 -40.87 1.24
C ARG A 334 -6.48 -42.22 1.53
N SER A 335 -7.74 -42.47 1.15
CA SER A 335 -8.26 -43.82 1.09
C SER A 335 -7.26 -44.64 0.25
N ARG A 336 -6.61 -45.59 0.85
CA ARG A 336 -5.76 -46.55 0.10
C ARG A 336 -6.72 -47.27 -0.85
N LEU A 337 -6.70 -46.88 -2.14
CA LEU A 337 -7.24 -47.69 -3.21
C LEU A 337 -6.45 -48.96 -3.37
#